data_6f52e939d401c382987ffb10f3bba478
#
_entry.id   6f52e939d401c382987ffb10f3bba478
#
_cell.length_a   1.000
_cell.length_b   1.000
_cell.length_c   1.000
_cell.angle_alpha   90.00
_cell.angle_beta   90.00
_cell.angle_gamma   90.00
#
_symmetry.space_group_name_H-M   'P 1'
#
loop_
_entity.id
_entity.type
_entity.pdbx_description
1 polymer ?
#
loop_
_entity_poly.entity_id
_entity_poly.type
_entity_poly.pdbx_seq_one_letter_code
_entity_poly.pdbx_strand_id
1 'polypeptide(L)'
;VTCNLTKKAFMKEVFRILIIFSFLISCISSSKIENGNHTEIVDNLNINFTVKGKGPTMLIGHPSSGKIGYEMTLKPLEEKFTMVYYDSRGTGKSEVPKKLEDYTAENSVKEIELLREKLGAKKIWLFGHSDQSAIALQYAVEFPKNISGIILSGTSYVGSQNESIERRKLFENKRIKESKWFAKVIDDWDYMVANNTTFDKNGNDISTARTKWWTYDEETAQKVIPIVKEVTKAGRRKPIADNYYQETPEERQKYLQIQKKFKDLKTKILIINGKYDTNNLPEFATELHLRLPNSKLVIVDKAGHFPWIEQREQTFNELNKWLRE
;
A
#
# COMPACT_ATOMS: atom_id res chain seq x y z
N VAL A 1 42.73 -3.21 61.48
CA VAL A 1 43.26 -3.66 60.19
C VAL A 1 42.28 -4.62 59.49
N THR A 2 41.32 -5.26 60.23
CA THR A 2 40.37 -6.25 59.70
C THR A 2 39.09 -5.62 59.07
N CYS A 3 38.78 -4.37 59.26
CA CYS A 3 37.53 -3.75 58.75
C CYS A 3 37.63 -3.23 57.27
N ASN A 4 38.82 -3.05 56.73
CA ASN A 4 38.99 -2.55 55.35
C ASN A 4 39.07 -3.66 54.27
N LEU A 5 39.30 -4.89 54.64
CA LEU A 5 39.34 -6.04 53.69
C LEU A 5 37.95 -6.53 53.33
N THR A 6 36.98 -6.48 54.23
CA THR A 6 35.59 -6.89 53.96
C THR A 6 34.85 -5.90 53.07
N LYS A 7 35.09 -4.57 53.19
CA LYS A 7 34.51 -3.55 52.25
C LYS A 7 35.02 -3.67 50.83
N LYS A 8 36.29 -3.99 50.65
CA LYS A 8 36.88 -4.15 49.31
C LYS A 8 36.39 -5.42 48.59
N ALA A 9 36.15 -6.53 49.35
CA ALA A 9 35.59 -7.75 48.79
C ALA A 9 34.11 -7.55 48.39
N PHE A 10 33.31 -6.93 49.26
CA PHE A 10 31.90 -6.63 48.99
C PHE A 10 31.71 -5.69 47.78
N MET A 11 32.52 -4.65 47.63
CA MET A 11 32.48 -3.75 46.46
C MET A 11 32.88 -4.45 45.16
N LYS A 12 33.81 -5.39 45.17
CA LYS A 12 34.17 -6.21 44.01
C LYS A 12 33.05 -7.17 43.57
N GLU A 13 32.34 -7.74 44.52
CA GLU A 13 31.17 -8.61 44.24
C GLU A 13 29.99 -7.76 43.68
N VAL A 14 29.69 -6.64 44.26
CA VAL A 14 28.65 -5.66 43.75
C VAL A 14 28.98 -5.16 42.36
N PHE A 15 30.27 -4.89 42.07
CA PHE A 15 30.71 -4.47 40.75
C PHE A 15 30.65 -5.62 39.71
N ARG A 16 30.91 -6.86 40.12
CA ARG A 16 30.74 -8.06 39.26
C ARG A 16 29.25 -8.30 38.95
N ILE A 17 28.36 -8.17 39.92
CA ILE A 17 26.91 -8.34 39.74
C ILE A 17 26.35 -7.22 38.83
N LEU A 18 26.82 -5.96 38.96
CA LEU A 18 26.42 -4.87 38.06
C LEU A 18 26.92 -5.05 36.62
N ILE A 19 28.11 -5.61 36.41
CA ILE A 19 28.63 -5.92 35.08
C ILE A 19 27.88 -7.09 34.44
N ILE A 20 27.48 -8.11 35.22
CA ILE A 20 26.66 -9.20 34.71
C ILE A 20 25.25 -8.75 34.38
N PHE A 21 24.66 -7.84 35.14
CA PHE A 21 23.36 -7.23 34.84
C PHE A 21 23.40 -6.31 33.62
N SER A 22 24.48 -5.57 33.38
CA SER A 22 24.65 -4.72 32.19
C SER A 22 24.90 -5.56 30.91
N PHE A 23 25.45 -6.79 31.01
CA PHE A 23 25.58 -7.71 29.88
C PHE A 23 24.27 -8.46 29.56
N LEU A 24 23.38 -8.63 30.52
CA LEU A 24 22.05 -9.25 30.29
C LEU A 24 21.03 -8.30 29.68
N ILE A 25 21.24 -6.98 29.74
CA ILE A 25 20.36 -5.99 29.08
C ILE A 25 20.75 -5.75 27.61
N SER A 26 21.92 -6.23 27.17
CA SER A 26 22.44 -6.00 25.80
C SER A 26 22.11 -7.09 24.78
N CYS A 27 21.21 -8.03 25.07
CA CYS A 27 20.76 -9.06 24.13
C CYS A 27 19.24 -9.15 24.06
N ILE A 28 18.53 -8.03 23.98
CA ILE A 28 17.32 -7.99 23.19
C ILE A 28 17.78 -7.72 21.76
N SER A 29 18.38 -8.72 21.15
CA SER A 29 18.42 -8.87 19.70
C SER A 29 16.96 -8.81 19.27
N SER A 30 16.53 -7.72 18.63
CA SER A 30 15.29 -7.75 17.87
C SER A 30 15.48 -8.88 16.86
N SER A 31 14.88 -10.02 17.10
CA SER A 31 14.96 -11.15 16.19
C SER A 31 14.38 -10.66 14.87
N LYS A 32 15.25 -10.50 13.88
CA LYS A 32 14.81 -10.15 12.54
C LYS A 32 13.79 -11.20 12.13
N ILE A 33 12.55 -10.78 11.86
CA ILE A 33 11.49 -11.71 11.48
C ILE A 33 11.95 -12.44 10.21
N GLU A 34 11.95 -13.75 10.26
CA GLU A 34 12.43 -14.61 9.17
C GLU A 34 11.46 -14.60 7.98
N ASN A 35 11.96 -15.01 6.80
CA ASN A 35 11.10 -15.21 5.65
C ASN A 35 10.04 -16.29 5.95
N GLY A 36 8.81 -16.05 5.55
CA GLY A 36 7.68 -16.96 5.79
C GLY A 36 6.38 -16.22 6.06
N ASN A 37 5.37 -17.00 6.46
CA ASN A 37 4.06 -16.47 6.85
C ASN A 37 4.01 -16.25 8.36
N HIS A 38 3.50 -15.08 8.76
CA HIS A 38 3.41 -14.66 10.15
C HIS A 38 2.01 -14.13 10.46
N THR A 39 1.70 -14.12 11.75
CA THR A 39 0.55 -13.42 12.31
C THR A 39 0.99 -12.78 13.61
N GLU A 40 0.80 -11.47 13.73
CA GLU A 40 1.15 -10.69 14.91
C GLU A 40 -0.05 -9.89 15.41
N ILE A 41 -0.08 -9.65 16.70
CA ILE A 41 -1.08 -8.74 17.28
C ILE A 41 -0.61 -7.30 17.04
N VAL A 42 -1.35 -6.58 16.21
CA VAL A 42 -1.13 -5.18 15.87
C VAL A 42 -2.43 -4.43 16.15
N ASP A 43 -2.37 -3.41 17.01
CA ASP A 43 -3.56 -2.63 17.43
C ASP A 43 -4.74 -3.51 17.90
N ASN A 44 -4.44 -4.53 18.71
CA ASN A 44 -5.38 -5.54 19.22
C ASN A 44 -6.07 -6.41 18.15
N LEU A 45 -5.56 -6.44 16.93
CA LEU A 45 -6.03 -7.30 15.85
C LEU A 45 -4.92 -8.26 15.41
N ASN A 46 -5.29 -9.48 15.05
CA ASN A 46 -4.38 -10.42 14.41
C ASN A 46 -4.15 -9.98 12.96
N ILE A 47 -2.96 -9.48 12.65
CA ILE A 47 -2.57 -9.07 11.30
C ILE A 47 -1.69 -10.15 10.69
N ASN A 48 -2.13 -10.68 9.54
CA ASN A 48 -1.40 -11.68 8.77
C ASN A 48 -0.49 -11.02 7.75
N PHE A 49 0.76 -11.48 7.67
CA PHE A 49 1.71 -11.00 6.67
C PHE A 49 2.68 -12.09 6.21
N THR A 50 3.29 -11.88 5.05
CA THR A 50 4.33 -12.74 4.49
C THR A 50 5.60 -11.92 4.33
N VAL A 51 6.72 -12.43 4.82
CA VAL A 51 8.05 -11.84 4.66
C VAL A 51 8.80 -12.61 3.58
N LYS A 52 9.38 -11.89 2.60
CA LYS A 52 10.18 -12.45 1.51
C LYS A 52 11.33 -11.53 1.14
N GLY A 53 12.42 -12.12 0.63
CA GLY A 53 13.56 -11.36 0.14
C GLY A 53 14.52 -10.92 1.23
N LYS A 54 15.40 -9.98 0.88
CA LYS A 54 16.44 -9.45 1.78
C LYS A 54 16.80 -8.02 1.41
N GLY A 55 17.12 -7.21 2.41
CA GLY A 55 17.48 -5.80 2.24
C GLY A 55 16.70 -4.91 3.20
N PRO A 56 16.61 -3.60 2.91
CA PRO A 56 15.76 -2.68 3.66
C PRO A 56 14.30 -3.16 3.69
N THR A 57 13.61 -2.98 4.81
CA THR A 57 12.21 -3.41 4.95
C THR A 57 11.27 -2.55 4.11
N MET A 58 10.44 -3.18 3.29
CA MET A 58 9.36 -2.52 2.53
C MET A 58 8.03 -3.15 2.90
N LEU A 59 7.09 -2.33 3.38
CA LEU A 59 5.74 -2.76 3.69
C LEU A 59 4.81 -2.48 2.50
N ILE A 60 3.96 -3.44 2.21
CA ILE A 60 2.90 -3.32 1.23
C ILE A 60 1.67 -4.12 1.67
N GLY A 61 0.55 -3.44 1.71
CA GLY A 61 -0.79 -3.97 1.90
C GLY A 61 -1.77 -3.03 1.22
N HIS A 62 -3.03 -3.35 1.24
CA HIS A 62 -4.05 -2.48 0.68
C HIS A 62 -5.32 -2.54 1.54
N PRO A 63 -5.90 -1.40 1.92
CA PRO A 63 -7.01 -1.35 2.87
C PRO A 63 -8.28 -2.06 2.38
N SER A 64 -8.40 -2.27 1.06
CA SER A 64 -9.57 -2.93 0.46
C SER A 64 -9.31 -4.31 -0.13
N SER A 65 -8.05 -4.64 -0.49
CA SER A 65 -7.73 -5.86 -1.25
C SER A 65 -6.66 -6.76 -0.62
N GLY A 66 -6.07 -6.34 0.50
CA GLY A 66 -5.04 -7.10 1.20
C GLY A 66 -3.73 -7.24 0.40
N LYS A 67 -3.02 -8.34 0.60
CA LYS A 67 -1.64 -8.54 0.13
C LYS A 67 -1.47 -9.37 -1.14
N ILE A 68 -2.39 -10.31 -1.43
CA ILE A 68 -2.12 -11.41 -2.37
C ILE A 68 -1.74 -10.94 -3.78
N GLY A 69 -2.41 -9.91 -4.31
CA GLY A 69 -2.13 -9.37 -5.64
C GLY A 69 -0.70 -8.81 -5.74
N TYR A 70 -0.21 -8.20 -4.69
CA TYR A 70 1.15 -7.66 -4.62
C TYR A 70 2.19 -8.75 -4.45
N GLU A 71 1.93 -9.72 -3.59
CA GLU A 71 2.79 -10.89 -3.37
C GLU A 71 2.99 -11.70 -4.67
N MET A 72 1.96 -11.79 -5.53
CA MET A 72 2.05 -12.44 -6.83
C MET A 72 2.87 -11.63 -7.84
N THR A 73 2.85 -10.30 -7.80
CA THR A 73 3.28 -9.44 -8.91
C THR A 73 4.55 -8.63 -8.65
N LEU A 74 4.90 -8.35 -7.38
CA LEU A 74 6.05 -7.53 -7.02
C LEU A 74 7.33 -8.33 -6.67
N LYS A 75 7.38 -9.59 -7.04
CA LYS A 75 8.55 -10.48 -6.82
C LYS A 75 9.91 -9.88 -7.21
N PRO A 76 10.07 -9.06 -8.28
CA PRO A 76 11.36 -8.45 -8.57
C PRO A 76 11.90 -7.51 -7.49
N LEU A 77 11.04 -7.01 -6.59
CA LEU A 77 11.47 -6.20 -5.44
C LEU A 77 12.06 -7.04 -4.30
N GLU A 78 11.77 -8.34 -4.23
CA GLU A 78 12.32 -9.25 -3.22
C GLU A 78 13.85 -9.41 -3.31
N GLU A 79 14.44 -9.09 -4.48
CA GLU A 79 15.90 -9.05 -4.66
C GLU A 79 16.55 -7.82 -4.00
N LYS A 80 15.78 -6.78 -3.71
CA LYS A 80 16.26 -5.47 -3.25
C LYS A 80 15.78 -5.12 -1.84
N PHE A 81 14.67 -5.71 -1.41
CA PHE A 81 14.00 -5.40 -0.17
C PHE A 81 13.62 -6.67 0.59
N THR A 82 13.61 -6.58 1.90
CA THR A 82 12.80 -7.46 2.71
C THR A 82 11.35 -6.99 2.57
N MET A 83 10.61 -7.65 1.66
CA MET A 83 9.21 -7.33 1.40
C MET A 83 8.33 -7.90 2.49
N VAL A 84 7.49 -7.07 3.08
CA VAL A 84 6.45 -7.45 4.04
C VAL A 84 5.10 -7.19 3.40
N TYR A 85 4.55 -8.22 2.82
CA TYR A 85 3.20 -8.23 2.26
C TYR A 85 2.21 -8.49 3.37
N TYR A 86 1.36 -7.53 3.74
CA TYR A 86 0.40 -7.70 4.83
C TYR A 86 -1.05 -7.56 4.37
N ASP A 87 -1.91 -8.38 4.94
CA ASP A 87 -3.34 -8.18 4.86
C ASP A 87 -3.72 -7.08 5.84
N SER A 88 -4.14 -5.92 5.33
CA SER A 88 -4.65 -4.86 6.20
C SER A 88 -5.86 -5.36 7.00
N ARG A 89 -6.15 -4.74 8.13
CA ARG A 89 -7.31 -5.08 8.97
C ARG A 89 -8.56 -5.39 8.15
N GLY A 90 -9.20 -6.51 8.46
CA GLY A 90 -10.42 -6.98 7.79
C GLY A 90 -10.27 -7.48 6.36
N THR A 91 -9.04 -7.60 5.82
CA THR A 91 -8.78 -8.20 4.51
C THR A 91 -8.10 -9.56 4.65
N GLY A 92 -8.21 -10.40 3.63
CA GLY A 92 -7.52 -11.68 3.54
C GLY A 92 -7.68 -12.53 4.81
N LYS A 93 -6.54 -12.80 5.47
CA LYS A 93 -6.47 -13.59 6.71
C LYS A 93 -6.38 -12.74 7.98
N SER A 94 -6.31 -11.42 7.85
CA SER A 94 -6.29 -10.53 9.00
C SER A 94 -7.67 -10.42 9.65
N GLU A 95 -7.65 -10.17 10.96
CA GLU A 95 -8.85 -10.06 11.77
C GLU A 95 -9.71 -8.86 11.35
N VAL A 96 -11.03 -9.06 11.42
CA VAL A 96 -12.01 -8.01 11.16
C VAL A 96 -12.15 -7.15 12.41
N PRO A 97 -12.00 -5.83 12.32
CA PRO A 97 -12.22 -4.96 13.46
C PRO A 97 -13.68 -5.00 13.92
N LYS A 98 -13.92 -4.53 15.15
CA LYS A 98 -15.27 -4.60 15.76
C LYS A 98 -16.21 -3.49 15.29
N LYS A 99 -15.65 -2.37 14.83
CA LYS A 99 -16.41 -1.16 14.46
C LYS A 99 -15.98 -0.67 13.09
N LEU A 100 -16.90 -0.04 12.36
CA LEU A 100 -16.61 0.56 11.04
C LEU A 100 -15.58 1.67 11.13
N GLU A 101 -15.60 2.45 12.22
CA GLU A 101 -14.66 3.53 12.49
C GLU A 101 -13.20 3.04 12.65
N ASP A 102 -13.01 1.73 12.86
CA ASP A 102 -11.67 1.14 12.90
C ASP A 102 -11.03 1.03 11.51
N TYR A 103 -11.78 1.21 10.41
CA TYR A 103 -11.27 1.16 9.03
C TYR A 103 -10.70 2.49 8.51
N THR A 104 -10.58 3.52 9.34
CA THR A 104 -10.09 4.83 8.93
C THR A 104 -8.65 4.81 8.40
N ALA A 105 -8.30 5.83 7.62
CA ALA A 105 -6.92 6.04 7.17
C ALA A 105 -5.95 6.23 8.35
N GLU A 106 -6.37 6.92 9.42
CA GLU A 106 -5.60 7.09 10.66
C GLU A 106 -5.21 5.74 11.27
N ASN A 107 -6.18 4.82 11.39
CA ASN A 107 -5.92 3.49 11.93
C ASN A 107 -5.05 2.64 11.00
N SER A 108 -5.15 2.83 9.69
CA SER A 108 -4.25 2.20 8.72
C SER A 108 -2.81 2.71 8.83
N VAL A 109 -2.62 4.01 9.08
CA VAL A 109 -1.29 4.61 9.34
C VAL A 109 -0.71 4.08 10.64
N LYS A 110 -1.51 4.02 11.72
CA LYS A 110 -1.13 3.44 13.00
C LYS A 110 -0.74 1.96 12.87
N GLU A 111 -1.49 1.18 12.08
CA GLU A 111 -1.19 -0.23 11.80
C GLU A 111 0.18 -0.41 11.15
N ILE A 112 0.52 0.45 10.17
CA ILE A 112 1.85 0.45 9.53
C ILE A 112 2.95 0.72 10.56
N GLU A 113 2.77 1.72 11.43
CA GLU A 113 3.79 2.06 12.44
C GLU A 113 3.98 0.93 13.45
N LEU A 114 2.90 0.38 13.99
CA LEU A 114 2.96 -0.73 14.93
C LEU A 114 3.56 -2.00 14.29
N LEU A 115 3.25 -2.25 13.01
CA LEU A 115 3.86 -3.35 12.28
C LEU A 115 5.37 -3.11 12.08
N ARG A 116 5.80 -1.88 11.74
CA ARG A 116 7.21 -1.50 11.68
C ARG A 116 7.95 -1.81 12.99
N GLU A 117 7.33 -1.46 14.12
CA GLU A 117 7.90 -1.72 15.46
C GLU A 117 8.02 -3.21 15.74
N LYS A 118 6.97 -4.00 15.45
CA LYS A 118 6.98 -5.46 15.58
C LYS A 118 8.09 -6.12 14.74
N LEU A 119 8.32 -5.61 13.54
CA LEU A 119 9.40 -6.06 12.66
C LEU A 119 10.80 -5.63 13.14
N GLY A 120 10.90 -4.80 14.18
CA GLY A 120 12.17 -4.23 14.63
C GLY A 120 12.85 -3.31 13.60
N ALA A 121 12.09 -2.82 12.61
CA ALA A 121 12.63 -2.00 11.54
C ALA A 121 12.80 -0.56 12.01
N LYS A 122 14.05 -0.05 11.96
CA LYS A 122 14.33 1.35 12.31
C LYS A 122 13.62 2.33 11.37
N LYS A 123 13.66 2.04 10.08
CA LYS A 123 12.96 2.76 9.01
C LYS A 123 12.42 1.77 8.01
N ILE A 124 11.34 2.15 7.33
CA ILE A 124 10.71 1.35 6.29
C ILE A 124 10.63 2.09 4.95
N TRP A 125 10.47 1.33 3.91
CA TRP A 125 9.94 1.77 2.63
C TRP A 125 8.45 1.43 2.57
N LEU A 126 7.67 2.19 1.81
CA LEU A 126 6.27 1.89 1.53
C LEU A 126 6.05 1.78 0.03
N PHE A 127 5.25 0.79 -0.37
CA PHE A 127 4.65 0.75 -1.69
C PHE A 127 3.16 1.07 -1.54
N GLY A 128 2.74 2.22 -2.05
CA GLY A 128 1.35 2.67 -2.00
C GLY A 128 0.70 2.58 -3.38
N HIS A 129 -0.35 1.77 -3.50
CA HIS A 129 -1.16 1.67 -4.70
C HIS A 129 -2.59 2.13 -4.43
N SER A 130 -3.17 2.91 -5.34
CA SER A 130 -4.55 3.38 -5.23
C SER A 130 -4.80 4.07 -3.87
N ASP A 131 -5.80 3.66 -3.08
CA ASP A 131 -6.11 4.23 -1.76
C ASP A 131 -4.92 4.15 -0.79
N GLN A 132 -4.08 3.12 -0.90
CA GLN A 132 -2.86 3.01 -0.09
C GLN A 132 -1.85 4.13 -0.37
N SER A 133 -1.92 4.81 -1.52
CA SER A 133 -1.04 5.95 -1.82
C SER A 133 -1.27 7.12 -0.86
N ALA A 134 -2.52 7.40 -0.52
CA ALA A 134 -2.89 8.44 0.46
C ALA A 134 -2.39 8.07 1.86
N ILE A 135 -2.56 6.81 2.27
CA ILE A 135 -2.10 6.28 3.57
C ILE A 135 -0.57 6.35 3.67
N ALA A 136 0.17 5.99 2.60
CA ALA A 136 1.62 6.06 2.58
C ALA A 136 2.14 7.50 2.70
N LEU A 137 1.49 8.47 2.07
CA LEU A 137 1.83 9.89 2.19
C LEU A 137 1.48 10.45 3.58
N GLN A 138 0.34 10.06 4.15
CA GLN A 138 -0.02 10.42 5.51
C GLN A 138 1.00 9.86 6.51
N TYR A 139 1.40 8.59 6.37
CA TYR A 139 2.46 8.01 7.19
C TYR A 139 3.76 8.81 7.12
N ALA A 140 4.19 9.24 5.93
CA ALA A 140 5.41 10.03 5.78
C ALA A 140 5.32 11.41 6.45
N VAL A 141 4.13 12.01 6.49
CA VAL A 141 3.88 13.27 7.20
C VAL A 141 3.91 13.09 8.72
N GLU A 142 3.33 11.99 9.23
CA GLU A 142 3.22 11.73 10.67
C GLU A 142 4.50 11.12 11.26
N PHE A 143 5.18 10.26 10.49
CA PHE A 143 6.39 9.55 10.92
C PHE A 143 7.62 9.82 10.02
N PRO A 144 8.01 11.09 9.80
CA PRO A 144 9.06 11.43 8.83
C PRO A 144 10.45 10.87 9.17
N LYS A 145 10.68 10.47 10.43
CA LYS A 145 11.93 9.86 10.88
C LYS A 145 11.97 8.34 10.66
N ASN A 146 10.81 7.70 10.43
CA ASN A 146 10.65 6.25 10.34
C ASN A 146 10.50 5.76 8.89
N ILE A 147 10.49 6.67 7.91
CA ILE A 147 10.37 6.38 6.49
C ILE A 147 11.70 6.59 5.76
N SER A 148 12.07 5.68 4.86
CA SER A 148 13.24 5.79 3.99
C SER A 148 12.89 6.25 2.58
N GLY A 149 11.74 5.82 2.06
CA GLY A 149 11.25 6.19 0.75
C GLY A 149 9.89 5.59 0.45
N ILE A 150 9.25 6.07 -0.60
CA ILE A 150 7.92 5.65 -1.02
C ILE A 150 7.90 5.41 -2.53
N ILE A 151 7.27 4.32 -2.94
CA ILE A 151 6.89 4.07 -4.33
C ILE A 151 5.37 4.16 -4.39
N LEU A 152 4.85 5.09 -5.19
CA LEU A 152 3.42 5.29 -5.40
C LEU A 152 3.01 4.84 -6.80
N SER A 153 1.86 4.18 -6.91
CA SER A 153 1.28 3.81 -8.20
C SER A 153 -0.24 3.99 -8.18
N GLY A 154 -0.81 4.49 -9.29
CA GLY A 154 -2.24 4.76 -9.35
C GLY A 154 -2.67 5.70 -8.23
N THR A 155 -2.05 6.88 -8.14
CA THR A 155 -2.17 7.78 -6.98
C THR A 155 -3.55 8.43 -6.89
N SER A 156 -4.10 8.49 -5.68
CA SER A 156 -5.37 9.16 -5.40
C SER A 156 -5.30 10.67 -5.68
N TYR A 157 -6.43 11.25 -6.04
CA TYR A 157 -6.55 12.69 -6.31
C TYR A 157 -6.31 13.54 -5.05
N VAL A 158 -5.59 14.64 -5.25
CA VAL A 158 -5.30 15.63 -4.21
C VAL A 158 -6.21 16.87 -4.40
N GLY A 159 -7.49 16.75 -4.05
CA GLY A 159 -8.48 17.83 -4.23
C GLY A 159 -9.87 17.40 -3.77
N SER A 160 -10.90 18.06 -4.25
CA SER A 160 -12.28 17.75 -3.92
C SER A 160 -12.76 16.50 -4.64
N GLN A 161 -13.63 15.74 -3.98
CA GLN A 161 -14.18 14.51 -4.56
C GLN A 161 -15.02 14.79 -5.81
N ASN A 162 -15.83 15.84 -5.79
CA ASN A 162 -16.69 16.19 -6.94
C ASN A 162 -15.84 16.51 -8.17
N GLU A 163 -14.80 17.31 -8.02
CA GLU A 163 -13.88 17.63 -9.10
C GLU A 163 -13.21 16.38 -9.67
N SER A 164 -12.80 15.44 -8.82
CA SER A 164 -12.21 14.19 -9.29
C SER A 164 -13.18 13.34 -10.09
N ILE A 165 -14.46 13.31 -9.71
CA ILE A 165 -15.51 12.58 -10.44
C ILE A 165 -15.72 13.18 -11.83
N GLU A 166 -15.83 14.50 -11.92
CA GLU A 166 -16.02 15.19 -13.20
C GLU A 166 -14.84 14.94 -14.15
N ARG A 167 -13.62 15.08 -13.66
CA ARG A 167 -12.40 14.84 -14.44
C ARG A 167 -12.30 13.40 -14.93
N ARG A 168 -12.64 12.42 -14.10
CA ARG A 168 -12.71 11.00 -14.51
C ARG A 168 -13.72 10.80 -15.62
N LYS A 169 -14.91 11.36 -15.54
CA LYS A 169 -15.93 11.27 -16.61
C LYS A 169 -15.42 11.86 -17.92
N LEU A 170 -14.75 13.00 -17.89
CA LEU A 170 -14.17 13.59 -19.08
C LEU A 170 -13.09 12.70 -19.70
N PHE A 171 -12.22 12.14 -18.90
CA PHE A 171 -11.18 11.23 -19.35
C PHE A 171 -11.77 9.91 -19.91
N GLU A 172 -12.76 9.35 -19.26
CA GLU A 172 -13.49 8.15 -19.70
C GLU A 172 -14.15 8.41 -21.06
N ASN A 173 -14.87 9.53 -21.21
CA ASN A 173 -15.49 9.92 -22.47
C ASN A 173 -14.46 10.10 -23.60
N LYS A 174 -13.28 10.58 -23.30
CA LYS A 174 -12.17 10.65 -24.26
C LYS A 174 -11.74 9.24 -24.67
N ARG A 175 -11.51 8.34 -23.72
CA ARG A 175 -11.13 6.94 -23.99
C ARG A 175 -12.18 6.20 -24.83
N ILE A 176 -13.46 6.40 -24.56
CA ILE A 176 -14.58 5.84 -25.34
C ILE A 176 -14.48 6.24 -26.83
N LYS A 177 -14.18 7.53 -27.10
CA LYS A 177 -14.03 8.04 -28.47
C LYS A 177 -12.78 7.50 -29.19
N GLU A 178 -11.71 7.25 -28.45
CA GLU A 178 -10.42 6.82 -28.98
C GLU A 178 -10.31 5.29 -29.12
N SER A 179 -11.11 4.51 -28.39
CA SER A 179 -11.01 3.04 -28.34
C SER A 179 -12.36 2.34 -28.39
N LYS A 180 -12.65 1.67 -29.52
CA LYS A 180 -13.84 0.82 -29.66
C LYS A 180 -13.88 -0.30 -28.62
N TRP A 181 -12.72 -0.83 -28.24
CA TRP A 181 -12.63 -1.84 -27.17
C TRP A 181 -13.08 -1.25 -25.84
N PHE A 182 -12.57 -0.07 -25.49
CA PHE A 182 -12.93 0.57 -24.23
C PHE A 182 -14.41 0.98 -24.18
N ALA A 183 -14.97 1.47 -25.31
CA ALA A 183 -16.40 1.74 -25.43
C ALA A 183 -17.24 0.51 -25.11
N LYS A 184 -16.87 -0.66 -25.69
CA LYS A 184 -17.54 -1.92 -25.35
C LYS A 184 -17.41 -2.31 -23.89
N VAL A 185 -16.27 -2.06 -23.24
CA VAL A 185 -16.08 -2.31 -21.80
C VAL A 185 -17.06 -1.50 -20.96
N ILE A 186 -17.30 -0.24 -21.33
CA ILE A 186 -18.28 0.63 -20.66
C ILE A 186 -19.69 0.08 -20.86
N ASP A 187 -20.06 -0.24 -22.11
CA ASP A 187 -21.39 -0.82 -22.43
C ASP A 187 -21.64 -2.10 -21.64
N ASP A 188 -20.64 -2.98 -21.54
CA ASP A 188 -20.73 -4.23 -20.78
C ASP A 188 -20.90 -3.96 -19.27
N TRP A 189 -20.17 -3.00 -18.71
CA TRP A 189 -20.28 -2.65 -17.31
C TRP A 189 -21.63 -2.00 -16.99
N ASP A 190 -22.08 -1.05 -17.80
CA ASP A 190 -23.37 -0.38 -17.62
C ASP A 190 -24.51 -1.40 -17.72
N TYR A 191 -24.45 -2.33 -18.68
CA TYR A 191 -25.42 -3.40 -18.81
C TYR A 191 -25.43 -4.31 -17.58
N MET A 192 -24.25 -4.69 -17.08
CA MET A 192 -24.08 -5.53 -15.89
C MET A 192 -24.71 -4.87 -14.65
N VAL A 193 -24.47 -3.58 -14.45
CA VAL A 193 -25.01 -2.83 -13.31
C VAL A 193 -26.53 -2.64 -13.43
N ALA A 194 -27.01 -2.24 -14.60
CA ALA A 194 -28.42 -1.96 -14.84
C ALA A 194 -29.30 -3.21 -14.71
N ASN A 195 -28.78 -4.38 -15.07
CA ASN A 195 -29.54 -5.62 -15.08
C ASN A 195 -29.16 -6.58 -13.94
N ASN A 196 -28.25 -6.20 -13.03
CA ASN A 196 -27.73 -7.04 -11.94
C ASN A 196 -27.33 -8.45 -12.41
N THR A 197 -26.56 -8.51 -13.50
CA THR A 197 -26.15 -9.77 -14.16
C THR A 197 -24.68 -9.73 -14.53
N THR A 198 -24.06 -10.89 -14.68
CA THR A 198 -22.71 -11.05 -15.21
C THR A 198 -22.68 -11.53 -16.66
N PHE A 199 -23.86 -11.60 -17.32
CA PHE A 199 -23.98 -12.03 -18.73
C PHE A 199 -24.68 -10.91 -19.53
N ASP A 200 -24.20 -10.69 -20.75
CA ASP A 200 -24.87 -9.78 -21.69
C ASP A 200 -26.17 -10.40 -22.24
N LYS A 201 -26.92 -9.63 -23.05
CA LYS A 201 -28.17 -10.06 -23.69
C LYS A 201 -28.00 -11.27 -24.65
N ASN A 202 -26.77 -11.58 -25.04
CA ASN A 202 -26.44 -12.71 -25.93
C ASN A 202 -25.87 -13.90 -25.15
N GLY A 203 -25.78 -13.84 -23.80
CA GLY A 203 -25.25 -14.87 -22.93
C GLY A 203 -23.73 -14.88 -22.80
N ASN A 204 -23.02 -13.85 -23.24
CA ASN A 204 -21.58 -13.75 -23.08
C ASN A 204 -21.24 -13.30 -21.65
N ASP A 205 -20.21 -13.89 -21.05
CA ASP A 205 -19.70 -13.50 -19.73
C ASP A 205 -19.03 -12.12 -19.78
N ILE A 206 -19.59 -11.15 -19.09
CA ILE A 206 -19.10 -9.77 -18.94
C ILE A 206 -18.63 -9.45 -17.50
N SER A 207 -18.52 -10.44 -16.63
CA SER A 207 -18.12 -10.29 -15.22
C SER A 207 -16.80 -9.59 -14.99
N THR A 208 -15.93 -9.53 -16.01
CA THR A 208 -14.64 -8.88 -15.96
C THR A 208 -14.63 -7.42 -16.43
N ALA A 209 -15.77 -6.86 -16.83
CA ALA A 209 -15.87 -5.51 -17.38
C ALA A 209 -15.24 -4.45 -16.46
N ARG A 210 -15.49 -4.52 -15.14
CA ARG A 210 -14.86 -3.63 -14.17
C ARG A 210 -13.33 -3.76 -14.14
N THR A 211 -12.78 -4.96 -14.27
CA THR A 211 -11.32 -5.17 -14.31
C THR A 211 -10.74 -4.61 -15.62
N LYS A 212 -11.41 -4.81 -16.73
CA LYS A 212 -11.04 -4.25 -18.04
C LYS A 212 -11.04 -2.73 -18.03
N TRP A 213 -11.98 -2.08 -17.34
CA TRP A 213 -12.03 -0.63 -17.18
C TRP A 213 -10.76 -0.03 -16.55
N TRP A 214 -10.08 -0.77 -15.67
CA TRP A 214 -8.82 -0.37 -15.06
C TRP A 214 -7.60 -0.49 -15.95
N THR A 215 -7.69 -1.16 -17.10
CA THR A 215 -6.54 -1.51 -17.94
C THR A 215 -6.51 -0.74 -19.26
N TYR A 216 -5.39 -0.81 -19.96
CA TYR A 216 -5.22 -0.10 -21.22
C TYR A 216 -6.07 -0.70 -22.36
N ASP A 217 -5.93 -2.01 -22.59
CA ASP A 217 -6.59 -2.77 -23.67
C ASP A 217 -6.86 -4.23 -23.26
N GLU A 218 -7.36 -5.03 -24.21
CA GLU A 218 -7.67 -6.45 -23.95
C GLU A 218 -6.42 -7.25 -23.57
N GLU A 219 -5.27 -7.01 -24.21
CA GLU A 219 -4.03 -7.75 -23.92
C GLU A 219 -3.59 -7.48 -22.47
N THR A 220 -3.58 -6.23 -22.05
CA THR A 220 -3.21 -5.84 -20.69
C THR A 220 -4.24 -6.31 -19.66
N ALA A 221 -5.53 -6.32 -20.02
CA ALA A 221 -6.59 -6.84 -19.17
C ALA A 221 -6.40 -8.35 -18.87
N GLN A 222 -6.00 -9.13 -19.86
CA GLN A 222 -5.73 -10.58 -19.67
C GLN A 222 -4.58 -10.84 -18.68
N LYS A 223 -3.65 -9.89 -18.50
CA LYS A 223 -2.59 -9.99 -17.48
C LYS A 223 -3.13 -9.69 -16.07
N VAL A 224 -4.12 -8.82 -15.94
CA VAL A 224 -4.66 -8.32 -14.66
C VAL A 224 -5.81 -9.19 -14.12
N ILE A 225 -6.69 -9.68 -15.00
CA ILE A 225 -7.87 -10.47 -14.63
C ILE A 225 -7.55 -11.65 -13.69
N PRO A 226 -6.55 -12.50 -13.95
CA PRO A 226 -6.21 -13.62 -13.07
C PRO A 226 -5.82 -13.14 -11.66
N ILE A 227 -5.09 -12.03 -11.57
CA ILE A 227 -4.66 -11.46 -10.29
C ILE A 227 -5.86 -10.96 -9.49
N VAL A 228 -6.79 -10.24 -10.13
CA VAL A 228 -8.01 -9.74 -9.47
C VAL A 228 -8.91 -10.89 -9.02
N LYS A 229 -8.97 -12.00 -9.75
CA LYS A 229 -9.69 -13.23 -9.34
C LYS A 229 -9.08 -13.79 -8.05
N GLU A 230 -7.76 -13.92 -7.95
CA GLU A 230 -7.10 -14.40 -6.73
C GLU A 230 -7.28 -13.42 -5.54
N VAL A 231 -7.24 -12.09 -5.78
CA VAL A 231 -7.55 -11.08 -4.76
C VAL A 231 -8.98 -11.25 -4.22
N THR A 232 -9.95 -11.49 -5.11
CA THR A 232 -11.35 -11.69 -4.71
C THR A 232 -11.51 -12.97 -3.90
N LYS A 233 -10.85 -14.05 -4.32
CA LYS A 233 -10.85 -15.35 -3.62
C LYS A 233 -10.19 -15.28 -2.24
N ALA A 234 -9.08 -14.52 -2.11
CA ALA A 234 -8.37 -14.35 -0.83
C ALA A 234 -9.20 -13.56 0.21
N GLY A 235 -10.10 -12.71 -0.23
CA GLY A 235 -11.00 -11.92 0.61
C GLY A 235 -10.65 -10.43 0.65
N ARG A 236 -11.54 -9.64 0.09
CA ARG A 236 -11.52 -8.17 0.19
C ARG A 236 -11.93 -7.73 1.58
N ARG A 237 -11.82 -6.41 1.87
CA ARG A 237 -12.29 -5.82 3.13
C ARG A 237 -13.73 -6.24 3.44
N LYS A 238 -13.91 -6.82 4.62
CA LYS A 238 -15.18 -7.37 5.06
C LYS A 238 -16.06 -6.27 5.66
N PRO A 239 -17.39 -6.33 5.45
CA PRO A 239 -18.33 -5.46 6.15
C PRO A 239 -18.40 -5.81 7.64
N ILE A 240 -18.98 -4.91 8.43
CA ILE A 240 -19.32 -5.15 9.83
C ILE A 240 -20.83 -4.98 9.95
N ALA A 241 -21.52 -6.03 10.43
CA ALA A 241 -22.98 -6.07 10.50
C ALA A 241 -23.64 -5.63 9.16
N ASP A 242 -23.14 -6.19 8.03
CA ASP A 242 -23.57 -5.90 6.66
C ASP A 242 -23.36 -4.44 6.18
N ASN A 243 -22.70 -3.61 6.99
CA ASN A 243 -22.34 -2.24 6.62
C ASN A 243 -20.91 -2.18 6.09
N TYR A 244 -20.72 -1.46 4.98
CA TYR A 244 -19.43 -1.19 4.39
C TYR A 244 -18.93 0.18 4.83
N TYR A 245 -17.63 0.23 5.22
CA TYR A 245 -17.00 1.49 5.55
C TYR A 245 -17.02 2.47 4.36
N GLN A 246 -17.39 3.71 4.68
CA GLN A 246 -17.33 4.86 3.79
C GLN A 246 -16.53 5.97 4.47
N GLU A 247 -15.63 6.60 3.71
CA GLU A 247 -14.90 7.78 4.21
C GLU A 247 -15.88 8.90 4.57
N THR A 248 -15.76 9.46 5.77
CA THR A 248 -16.62 10.56 6.20
C THR A 248 -16.11 11.91 5.68
N PRO A 249 -16.97 12.96 5.62
CA PRO A 249 -16.54 14.31 5.29
C PRO A 249 -15.45 14.84 6.23
N GLU A 250 -15.49 14.49 7.51
CA GLU A 250 -14.52 14.88 8.52
C GLU A 250 -13.14 14.25 8.25
N GLU A 251 -13.09 12.97 7.91
CA GLU A 251 -11.86 12.28 7.52
C GLU A 251 -11.28 12.89 6.26
N ARG A 252 -12.13 13.20 5.29
CA ARG A 252 -11.72 13.89 4.07
C ARG A 252 -11.10 15.25 4.38
N GLN A 253 -11.70 16.03 5.27
CA GLN A 253 -11.15 17.32 5.70
C GLN A 253 -9.80 17.17 6.42
N LYS A 254 -9.65 16.17 7.27
CA LYS A 254 -8.35 15.86 7.91
C LYS A 254 -7.29 15.55 6.86
N TYR A 255 -7.61 14.72 5.86
CA TYR A 255 -6.68 14.40 4.80
C TYR A 255 -6.26 15.64 3.99
N LEU A 256 -7.18 16.58 3.70
CA LEU A 256 -6.85 17.85 3.06
C LEU A 256 -5.87 18.71 3.89
N GLN A 257 -5.94 18.67 5.22
CA GLN A 257 -4.96 19.34 6.08
C GLN A 257 -3.59 18.65 6.01
N ILE A 258 -3.55 17.32 5.94
CA ILE A 258 -2.32 16.54 5.77
C ILE A 258 -1.65 16.90 4.45
N GLN A 259 -2.40 17.04 3.37
CA GLN A 259 -1.88 17.42 2.05
C GLN A 259 -1.15 18.77 2.05
N LYS A 260 -1.52 19.72 2.91
CA LYS A 260 -0.81 21.00 3.05
C LYS A 260 0.64 20.85 3.51
N LYS A 261 0.97 19.71 4.15
CA LYS A 261 2.33 19.38 4.62
C LYS A 261 3.17 18.65 3.58
N PHE A 262 2.61 18.28 2.43
CA PHE A 262 3.34 17.58 1.37
C PHE A 262 4.56 18.36 0.86
N LYS A 263 4.46 19.68 0.78
CA LYS A 263 5.56 20.59 0.41
C LYS A 263 6.78 20.52 1.33
N ASP A 264 6.59 20.01 2.56
CA ASP A 264 7.64 19.93 3.58
C ASP A 264 8.28 18.53 3.64
N LEU A 265 7.76 17.55 2.89
CA LEU A 265 8.27 16.18 2.88
C LEU A 265 9.68 16.12 2.26
N LYS A 266 10.62 15.52 3.00
CA LYS A 266 11.98 15.24 2.55
C LYS A 266 12.15 13.79 2.07
N THR A 267 11.14 12.97 2.24
CA THR A 267 11.12 11.56 1.84
C THR A 267 11.34 11.44 0.34
N LYS A 268 12.22 10.51 -0.08
CA LYS A 268 12.42 10.16 -1.49
C LYS A 268 11.18 9.43 -2.02
N ILE A 269 10.56 9.94 -3.07
CA ILE A 269 9.28 9.43 -3.59
C ILE A 269 9.38 9.16 -5.10
N LEU A 270 8.99 7.96 -5.53
CA LEU A 270 8.74 7.65 -6.93
C LEU A 270 7.23 7.55 -7.15
N ILE A 271 6.71 8.27 -8.14
CA ILE A 271 5.34 8.17 -8.61
C ILE A 271 5.35 7.49 -9.96
N ILE A 272 4.71 6.33 -10.08
CA ILE A 272 4.55 5.59 -11.34
C ILE A 272 3.06 5.47 -11.64
N ASN A 273 2.60 6.06 -12.73
CA ASN A 273 1.19 6.02 -13.10
C ASN A 273 1.02 5.59 -14.56
N GLY A 274 -0.01 4.80 -14.83
CA GLY A 274 -0.38 4.46 -16.21
C GLY A 274 -0.99 5.64 -16.92
N LYS A 275 -0.65 5.85 -18.18
CA LYS A 275 -1.18 6.93 -19.02
C LYS A 275 -2.69 6.81 -19.28
N TYR A 276 -3.22 5.61 -19.15
CA TYR A 276 -4.62 5.27 -19.41
C TYR A 276 -5.37 4.84 -18.16
N ASP A 277 -4.85 5.18 -16.97
CA ASP A 277 -5.54 4.93 -15.72
C ASP A 277 -6.80 5.80 -15.62
N THR A 278 -7.97 5.20 -15.80
CA THR A 278 -9.27 5.87 -15.73
C THR A 278 -9.71 6.09 -14.28
N ASN A 279 -9.22 5.28 -13.35
CA ASN A 279 -9.55 5.43 -11.94
C ASN A 279 -8.77 6.56 -11.28
N ASN A 280 -7.45 6.54 -11.45
CA ASN A 280 -6.55 7.55 -10.89
C ASN A 280 -5.72 8.18 -12.02
N LEU A 281 -6.28 9.25 -12.58
CA LEU A 281 -5.81 9.88 -13.82
C LEU A 281 -4.31 10.24 -13.76
N PRO A 282 -3.59 10.18 -14.89
CA PRO A 282 -2.18 10.61 -14.96
C PRO A 282 -1.99 12.09 -14.58
N GLU A 283 -3.01 12.93 -14.79
CA GLU A 283 -3.03 14.32 -14.34
C GLU A 283 -2.98 14.42 -12.80
N PHE A 284 -3.64 13.51 -12.08
CA PHE A 284 -3.59 13.47 -10.60
C PHE A 284 -2.18 13.16 -10.11
N ALA A 285 -1.49 12.22 -10.77
CA ALA A 285 -0.09 11.92 -10.48
C ALA A 285 0.83 13.12 -10.75
N THR A 286 0.56 13.88 -11.83
CA THR A 286 1.31 15.10 -12.17
C THR A 286 1.10 16.20 -11.13
N GLU A 287 -0.14 16.44 -10.71
CA GLU A 287 -0.45 17.42 -9.66
C GLU A 287 0.15 17.05 -8.31
N LEU A 288 0.13 15.75 -7.97
CA LEU A 288 0.78 15.25 -6.76
C LEU A 288 2.30 15.50 -6.82
N HIS A 289 2.94 15.17 -7.96
CA HIS A 289 4.37 15.42 -8.17
C HIS A 289 4.74 16.89 -7.95
N LEU A 290 3.96 17.83 -8.45
CA LEU A 290 4.19 19.27 -8.27
C LEU A 290 4.10 19.70 -6.78
N ARG A 291 3.42 18.95 -5.94
CA ARG A 291 3.29 19.24 -4.49
C ARG A 291 4.37 18.55 -3.64
N LEU A 292 5.11 17.61 -4.20
CA LEU A 292 6.10 16.78 -3.49
C LEU A 292 7.52 17.14 -3.95
N PRO A 293 8.28 17.90 -3.15
CA PRO A 293 9.56 18.48 -3.59
C PRO A 293 10.66 17.46 -3.89
N ASN A 294 10.58 16.27 -3.30
CA ASN A 294 11.56 15.18 -3.48
C ASN A 294 10.93 13.98 -4.18
N SER A 295 10.16 14.23 -5.22
CA SER A 295 9.53 13.18 -6.00
C SER A 295 10.03 13.12 -7.44
N LYS A 296 9.93 11.94 -8.05
CA LYS A 296 10.11 11.69 -9.48
C LYS A 296 8.83 11.12 -10.03
N LEU A 297 8.39 11.60 -11.18
CA LEU A 297 7.21 11.12 -11.88
C LEU A 297 7.60 10.29 -13.10
N VAL A 298 6.96 9.15 -13.26
CA VAL A 298 7.04 8.29 -14.45
C VAL A 298 5.62 7.97 -14.91
N ILE A 299 5.28 8.39 -16.13
CA ILE A 299 4.03 8.01 -16.80
C ILE A 299 4.33 6.87 -17.76
N VAL A 300 3.72 5.71 -17.50
CA VAL A 300 3.92 4.48 -18.27
C VAL A 300 2.93 4.45 -19.43
N ASP A 301 3.43 4.45 -20.66
CA ASP A 301 2.56 4.34 -21.84
C ASP A 301 1.93 2.94 -21.94
N LYS A 302 0.76 2.83 -22.57
CA LYS A 302 0.00 1.59 -22.74
C LYS A 302 -0.26 0.85 -21.41
N ALA A 303 -0.44 1.58 -20.32
CA ALA A 303 -0.82 1.05 -19.02
C ALA A 303 -1.95 1.85 -18.40
N GLY A 304 -2.83 1.15 -17.70
CA GLY A 304 -3.88 1.71 -16.84
C GLY A 304 -3.47 1.70 -15.37
N HIS A 305 -4.33 1.17 -14.52
CA HIS A 305 -4.22 1.23 -13.06
C HIS A 305 -3.10 0.36 -12.46
N PHE A 306 -2.60 -0.62 -13.22
CA PHE A 306 -1.60 -1.60 -12.75
C PHE A 306 -0.33 -1.62 -13.62
N PRO A 307 0.41 -0.50 -13.75
CA PRO A 307 1.53 -0.40 -14.69
C PRO A 307 2.59 -1.49 -14.49
N TRP A 308 2.85 -1.95 -13.25
CA TRP A 308 3.82 -3.03 -12.96
C TRP A 308 3.34 -4.43 -13.37
N ILE A 309 2.06 -4.58 -13.77
CA ILE A 309 1.50 -5.81 -14.35
C ILE A 309 1.36 -5.65 -15.85
N GLU A 310 0.78 -4.53 -16.30
CA GLU A 310 0.46 -4.25 -17.70
C GLU A 310 1.71 -4.05 -18.55
N GLN A 311 2.65 -3.21 -18.08
CA GLN A 311 3.93 -2.89 -18.72
C GLN A 311 5.10 -3.20 -17.76
N ARG A 312 5.21 -4.48 -17.40
CA ARG A 312 6.10 -4.98 -16.36
C ARG A 312 7.56 -4.55 -16.54
N GLU A 313 8.11 -4.83 -17.72
CA GLU A 313 9.53 -4.56 -17.99
C GLU A 313 9.84 -3.07 -17.90
N GLN A 314 9.06 -2.22 -18.57
CA GLN A 314 9.22 -0.77 -18.53
C GLN A 314 9.15 -0.26 -17.09
N THR A 315 8.13 -0.69 -16.34
CA THR A 315 7.90 -0.22 -14.98
C THR A 315 9.06 -0.59 -14.04
N PHE A 316 9.52 -1.84 -14.07
CA PHE A 316 10.63 -2.25 -13.20
C PHE A 316 11.98 -1.68 -13.65
N ASN A 317 12.19 -1.40 -14.93
CA ASN A 317 13.39 -0.71 -15.42
C ASN A 317 13.46 0.73 -14.87
N GLU A 318 12.38 1.49 -14.94
CA GLU A 318 12.32 2.84 -14.38
C GLU A 318 12.47 2.85 -12.84
N LEU A 319 11.82 1.92 -12.16
CA LEU A 319 11.96 1.73 -10.73
C LEU A 319 13.41 1.41 -10.33
N ASN A 320 14.04 0.46 -11.04
CA ASN A 320 15.43 0.08 -10.79
C ASN A 320 16.42 1.22 -11.05
N LYS A 321 16.15 2.05 -12.06
CA LYS A 321 16.95 3.26 -12.35
C LYS A 321 16.85 4.24 -11.19
N TRP A 322 15.63 4.54 -10.73
CA TRP A 322 15.41 5.46 -9.62
C TRP A 322 16.00 4.98 -8.29
N LEU A 323 16.00 3.67 -8.01
CA LEU A 323 16.59 3.12 -6.79
C LEU A 323 18.11 3.29 -6.74
N ARG A 324 18.78 3.48 -7.89
CA ARG A 324 20.23 3.73 -7.98
C ARG A 324 20.61 5.21 -7.89
N GLU A 325 19.70 6.13 -8.11
CA GLU A 325 19.83 7.58 -7.90
C GLU A 325 19.81 7.93 -6.40
#